data_6d30e04488354173d65c0307249c1f0a
#
_entry.id   6d30e04488354173d65c0307249c1f0a
#
_cell.length_a   1.000
_cell.length_b   1.000
_cell.length_c   1.000
_cell.angle_alpha   90.00
_cell.angle_beta   90.00
_cell.angle_gamma   90.00
#
_symmetry.space_group_name_H-M   'P 1'
#
loop_
_entity.id
_entity.type
_entity.pdbx_description
1 polymer ?
#
loop_
_entity_poly.entity_id
_entity_poly.type
_entity_poly.pdbx_seq_one_letter_code
_entity_poly.pdbx_strand_id
1 'polypeptide(L)'
;MDLPFAKLHASLMTDESFRRETERFLHEQIPITRAMGVEVAACDETGLVLTAPLAANHNHLGTAFGGSLSAIATLAGYGLLWIQLEDRNAHIVVKSSAIRYHRPVRGIIRATCKAPDTVKLASFKSTFNKKGKARIRLEVTIEEDGQACVEFEGIYVALR
;
A
#
# COMPACT_ATOMS: atom_id res chain seq x y z
N MET A 1 -4.88 -30.68 12.26
CA MET A 1 -4.21 -30.74 10.93
C MET A 1 -4.67 -29.55 10.10
N ASP A 2 -4.34 -28.36 10.58
CA ASP A 2 -4.74 -27.11 9.94
C ASP A 2 -3.52 -26.41 9.35
N LEU A 3 -3.06 -27.00 8.24
CA LEU A 3 -2.27 -26.33 7.26
C LEU A 3 -3.24 -26.01 6.16
N PRO A 4 -3.75 -24.93 6.09
CA PRO A 4 -3.72 -24.43 4.75
C PRO A 4 -4.18 -22.99 4.53
N PHE A 5 -4.97 -22.41 5.41
CA PHE A 5 -5.56 -21.11 5.11
C PHE A 5 -4.50 -20.03 4.90
N ALA A 6 -3.50 -19.94 5.78
CA ALA A 6 -2.43 -18.96 5.63
C ALA A 6 -1.52 -19.23 4.42
N LYS A 7 -1.21 -20.51 4.14
CA LYS A 7 -0.42 -20.89 2.95
C LYS A 7 -1.22 -20.75 1.67
N LEU A 8 -2.51 -21.07 1.69
CA LEU A 8 -3.39 -20.89 0.55
C LEU A 8 -3.57 -19.40 0.26
N HIS A 9 -3.77 -18.58 1.29
CA HIS A 9 -3.87 -17.14 1.15
C HIS A 9 -2.57 -16.52 0.63
N ALA A 10 -1.42 -16.90 1.17
CA ALA A 10 -0.11 -16.47 0.68
C ALA A 10 0.13 -16.87 -0.77
N SER A 11 -0.28 -18.08 -1.16
CA SER A 11 -0.20 -18.55 -2.56
C SER A 11 -1.12 -17.78 -3.49
N LEU A 12 -2.32 -17.41 -3.04
CA LEU A 12 -3.27 -16.60 -3.81
C LEU A 12 -2.78 -15.17 -4.00
N MET A 13 -2.10 -14.60 -3.00
CA MET A 13 -1.56 -13.23 -3.09
C MET A 13 -0.47 -13.05 -4.13
N THR A 14 0.27 -14.11 -4.47
CA THR A 14 1.31 -14.08 -5.52
C THR A 14 0.74 -14.30 -6.92
N ASP A 15 -0.52 -14.69 -7.02
CA ASP A 15 -1.18 -14.92 -8.31
C ASP A 15 -1.39 -13.59 -9.06
N GLU A 16 -1.13 -13.61 -10.36
CA GLU A 16 -1.35 -12.47 -11.24
C GLU A 16 -2.82 -12.01 -11.23
N SER A 17 -3.74 -12.94 -11.13
CA SER A 17 -5.17 -12.67 -11.06
C SER A 17 -5.53 -11.84 -9.82
N PHE A 18 -4.93 -12.15 -8.68
CA PHE A 18 -5.12 -11.40 -7.43
C PHE A 18 -4.53 -9.99 -7.52
N ARG A 19 -3.35 -9.84 -8.13
CA ARG A 19 -2.75 -8.51 -8.36
C ARG A 19 -3.64 -7.64 -9.24
N ARG A 20 -4.17 -8.18 -10.31
CA ARG A 20 -5.10 -7.47 -11.21
C ARG A 20 -6.43 -7.11 -10.53
N GLU A 21 -6.96 -7.99 -9.69
CA GLU A 21 -8.15 -7.71 -8.90
C GLU A 21 -7.91 -6.55 -7.93
N THR A 22 -6.78 -6.56 -7.21
CA THR A 22 -6.36 -5.50 -6.30
C THR A 22 -6.21 -4.17 -7.05
N GLU A 23 -5.52 -4.16 -8.17
CA GLU A 23 -5.33 -2.98 -9.01
C GLU A 23 -6.65 -2.41 -9.52
N ARG A 24 -7.53 -3.26 -10.02
CA ARG A 24 -8.87 -2.85 -10.45
C ARG A 24 -9.66 -2.24 -9.31
N PHE A 25 -9.64 -2.86 -8.14
CA PHE A 25 -10.28 -2.33 -6.94
C PHE A 25 -9.76 -0.92 -6.59
N LEU A 26 -8.44 -0.74 -6.58
CA LEU A 26 -7.84 0.57 -6.31
C LEU A 26 -8.28 1.63 -7.32
N HIS A 27 -8.30 1.29 -8.61
CA HIS A 27 -8.72 2.19 -9.68
C HIS A 27 -10.21 2.56 -9.63
N GLU A 28 -11.05 1.65 -9.19
CA GLU A 28 -12.50 1.88 -9.09
C GLU A 28 -12.86 2.68 -7.83
N GLN A 29 -12.24 2.37 -6.70
CA GLN A 29 -12.55 3.02 -5.43
C GLN A 29 -11.84 4.37 -5.25
N ILE A 30 -10.68 4.55 -5.87
CA ILE A 30 -9.87 5.77 -5.79
C ILE A 30 -9.49 6.20 -7.22
N PRO A 31 -10.38 6.88 -7.95
CA PRO A 31 -10.23 7.11 -9.39
C PRO A 31 -8.95 7.85 -9.82
N ILE A 32 -8.37 8.69 -8.96
CA ILE A 32 -7.10 9.36 -9.24
C ILE A 32 -5.96 8.37 -9.50
N THR A 33 -6.01 7.19 -8.92
CA THR A 33 -4.97 6.17 -9.09
C THR A 33 -4.85 5.69 -10.53
N ARG A 34 -5.97 5.70 -11.26
CA ARG A 34 -5.99 5.41 -12.69
C ARG A 34 -5.28 6.49 -13.50
N ALA A 35 -5.56 7.76 -13.21
CA ALA A 35 -4.89 8.89 -13.87
C ALA A 35 -3.39 8.93 -13.57
N MET A 36 -2.98 8.51 -12.38
CA MET A 36 -1.58 8.38 -11.99
C MET A 36 -0.88 7.19 -12.67
N GLY A 37 -1.63 6.26 -13.26
CA GLY A 37 -1.09 5.03 -13.86
C GLY A 37 -0.55 4.06 -12.80
N VAL A 38 -1.20 3.97 -11.65
CA VAL A 38 -0.77 3.07 -10.58
C VAL A 38 -0.99 1.62 -10.97
N GLU A 39 0.03 0.79 -10.78
CA GLU A 39 0.00 -0.65 -10.99
C GLU A 39 0.44 -1.40 -9.72
N VAL A 40 -0.10 -2.59 -9.52
CA VAL A 40 0.35 -3.51 -8.47
C VAL A 40 1.52 -4.33 -8.99
N ALA A 41 2.74 -3.93 -8.64
CA ALA A 41 3.95 -4.59 -9.12
C ALA A 41 4.24 -5.92 -8.39
N ALA A 42 3.96 -5.96 -7.09
CA ALA A 42 4.11 -7.16 -6.26
C ALA A 42 3.18 -7.10 -5.06
N CYS A 43 2.71 -8.26 -4.67
CA CYS A 43 1.94 -8.45 -3.45
C CYS A 43 2.20 -9.85 -2.92
N ASP A 44 2.66 -9.94 -1.69
CA ASP A 44 2.88 -11.20 -0.98
C ASP A 44 2.74 -10.99 0.54
N GLU A 45 3.10 -12.01 1.30
CA GLU A 45 3.07 -11.95 2.77
C GLU A 45 4.03 -10.92 3.37
N THR A 46 5.03 -10.48 2.61
CA THR A 46 6.02 -9.49 3.05
C THR A 46 5.58 -8.05 2.83
N GLY A 47 4.59 -7.83 1.98
CA GLY A 47 4.07 -6.48 1.73
C GLY A 47 3.44 -6.27 0.37
N LEU A 48 3.28 -5.01 0.03
CA LEU A 48 2.70 -4.51 -1.22
C LEU A 48 3.67 -3.55 -1.90
N VAL A 49 3.88 -3.73 -3.19
CA VAL A 49 4.65 -2.80 -4.03
C VAL A 49 3.75 -2.23 -5.10
N LEU A 50 3.62 -0.92 -5.11
CA LEU A 50 2.93 -0.16 -6.16
C LEU A 50 3.94 0.58 -7.02
N THR A 51 3.66 0.69 -8.30
CA THR A 51 4.43 1.50 -9.24
C THR A 51 3.55 2.52 -9.94
N ALA A 52 4.15 3.61 -10.39
CA ALA A 52 3.50 4.60 -11.25
C ALA A 52 4.53 5.21 -12.20
N PRO A 53 4.17 5.49 -13.47
CA PRO A 53 5.09 6.08 -14.43
C PRO A 53 5.37 7.55 -14.11
N LEU A 54 6.59 8.00 -14.36
CA LEU A 54 6.96 9.40 -14.18
C LEU A 54 6.15 10.33 -15.11
N ALA A 55 5.83 9.88 -16.31
CA ALA A 55 5.16 10.69 -17.33
C ALA A 55 3.83 11.31 -16.86
N ALA A 56 3.05 10.60 -16.04
CA ALA A 56 1.80 11.12 -15.45
C ALA A 56 2.00 11.82 -14.12
N ASN A 57 3.20 11.77 -13.53
CA ASN A 57 3.46 12.15 -12.15
C ASN A 57 4.64 13.11 -11.97
N HIS A 58 5.13 13.71 -13.05
CA HIS A 58 6.28 14.62 -12.95
C HIS A 58 5.86 16.04 -12.53
N ASN A 59 6.82 16.75 -11.96
CA ASN A 59 6.75 18.16 -11.66
C ASN A 59 7.38 19.00 -12.79
N HIS A 60 7.49 20.32 -12.59
CA HIS A 60 8.08 21.25 -13.55
C HIS A 60 9.60 21.03 -13.80
N LEU A 61 10.28 20.26 -12.95
CA LEU A 61 11.69 19.91 -13.09
C LEU A 61 11.90 18.56 -13.79
N GLY A 62 10.82 17.86 -14.17
CA GLY A 62 10.92 16.53 -14.77
C GLY A 62 11.24 15.41 -13.77
N THR A 63 11.09 15.67 -12.48
CA THR A 63 11.17 14.65 -11.41
C THR A 63 9.77 14.38 -10.86
N ALA A 64 9.61 13.32 -10.07
CA ALA A 64 8.31 13.00 -9.52
C ALA A 64 7.78 14.13 -8.62
N PHE A 65 6.52 14.49 -8.82
CA PHE A 65 5.82 15.49 -8.02
C PHE A 65 5.61 14.98 -6.59
N GLY A 66 5.92 15.82 -5.60
CA GLY A 66 5.79 15.44 -4.19
C GLY A 66 4.38 14.99 -3.80
N GLY A 67 3.35 15.58 -4.40
CA GLY A 67 1.96 15.17 -4.22
C GLY A 67 1.68 13.76 -4.75
N SER A 68 2.26 13.38 -5.90
CA SER A 68 2.17 12.02 -6.43
C SER A 68 2.91 11.01 -5.55
N LEU A 69 4.08 11.38 -5.03
CA LEU A 69 4.83 10.54 -4.10
C LEU A 69 4.05 10.29 -2.80
N SER A 70 3.43 11.33 -2.25
CA SER A 70 2.58 11.22 -1.06
C SER A 70 1.33 10.38 -1.33
N ALA A 71 0.69 10.57 -2.48
CA ALA A 71 -0.51 9.82 -2.86
C ALA A 71 -0.23 8.32 -3.01
N ILE A 72 0.83 7.94 -3.74
CA ILE A 72 1.15 6.51 -3.92
C ILE A 72 1.62 5.86 -2.62
N ALA A 73 2.34 6.58 -1.75
CA ALA A 73 2.73 6.08 -0.45
C ALA A 73 1.52 5.84 0.44
N THR A 74 0.57 6.78 0.49
CA THR A 74 -0.70 6.61 1.19
C THR A 74 -1.47 5.41 0.67
N LEU A 75 -1.53 5.25 -0.66
CA LEU A 75 -2.23 4.16 -1.31
C LEU A 75 -1.59 2.79 -1.01
N ALA A 76 -0.27 2.72 -0.92
CA ALA A 76 0.43 1.47 -0.61
C ALA A 76 0.06 0.94 0.78
N GLY A 77 -0.03 1.81 1.79
CA GLY A 77 -0.52 1.44 3.12
C GLY A 77 -2.00 1.04 3.11
N TYR A 78 -2.84 1.80 2.41
CA TYR A 78 -4.25 1.48 2.23
C TYR A 78 -4.45 0.11 1.58
N GLY A 79 -3.77 -0.13 0.46
CA GLY A 79 -3.88 -1.39 -0.29
C GLY A 79 -3.40 -2.59 0.50
N LEU A 80 -2.32 -2.44 1.26
CA LEU A 80 -1.84 -3.51 2.14
C LEU A 80 -2.91 -3.91 3.17
N LEU A 81 -3.53 -2.94 3.83
CA LEU A 81 -4.57 -3.22 4.82
C LEU A 81 -5.84 -3.82 4.21
N TRP A 82 -6.24 -3.34 3.02
CA TRP A 82 -7.37 -3.93 2.30
C TRP A 82 -7.15 -5.41 2.02
N ILE A 83 -5.93 -5.78 1.59
CA ILE A 83 -5.55 -7.17 1.35
C ILE A 83 -5.54 -7.96 2.65
N GLN A 84 -4.94 -7.41 3.70
CA GLN A 84 -4.72 -8.11 4.97
C GLN A 84 -5.99 -8.33 5.79
N LEU A 85 -6.95 -7.43 5.71
CA LEU A 85 -8.21 -7.55 6.47
C LEU A 85 -9.15 -8.60 5.92
N GLU A 86 -9.09 -8.88 4.61
CA GLU A 86 -9.99 -9.83 3.92
C GLU A 86 -11.51 -9.52 4.11
N ASP A 87 -11.83 -8.34 4.62
CA ASP A 87 -13.19 -7.85 4.86
C ASP A 87 -13.51 -6.76 3.84
N ARG A 88 -14.31 -7.10 2.85
CA ARG A 88 -14.67 -6.19 1.74
C ARG A 88 -15.61 -5.05 2.16
N ASN A 89 -16.18 -5.13 3.36
CA ASN A 89 -16.99 -4.07 3.96
C ASN A 89 -16.18 -3.13 4.86
N ALA A 90 -14.91 -3.41 5.08
CA ALA A 90 -14.04 -2.55 5.85
C ALA A 90 -13.75 -1.25 5.09
N HIS A 91 -13.91 -0.13 5.77
CA HIS A 91 -13.46 1.18 5.31
C HIS A 91 -12.10 1.48 5.91
N ILE A 92 -11.14 1.86 5.07
CA ILE A 92 -9.78 2.17 5.50
C ILE A 92 -9.51 3.62 5.18
N VAL A 93 -9.07 4.38 6.18
CA VAL A 93 -8.72 5.80 6.03
C VAL A 93 -7.37 6.08 6.69
N VAL A 94 -6.63 7.05 6.18
CA VAL A 94 -5.46 7.58 6.86
C VAL A 94 -5.90 8.68 7.82
N LYS A 95 -5.50 8.55 9.09
CA LYS A 95 -5.81 9.56 10.12
C LYS A 95 -4.76 10.66 10.16
N SER A 96 -3.49 10.29 10.03
CA SER A 96 -2.35 11.20 10.00
C SER A 96 -1.20 10.56 9.27
N SER A 97 -0.31 11.37 8.73
CA SER A 97 0.89 10.90 8.08
C SER A 97 2.01 11.91 8.21
N ALA A 98 3.23 11.41 8.09
CA ALA A 98 4.44 12.19 7.96
C ALA A 98 5.25 11.66 6.78
N ILE A 99 5.80 12.55 5.97
CA ILE A 99 6.59 12.19 4.81
C ILE A 99 7.87 13.01 4.77
N ARG A 100 8.97 12.37 4.39
CA ARG A 100 10.26 13.01 4.17
C ARG A 100 10.73 12.72 2.75
N TYR A 101 11.13 13.77 2.06
CA TYR A 101 11.67 13.73 0.71
C TYR A 101 13.17 13.93 0.78
N HIS A 102 13.94 12.86 0.61
CA HIS A 102 15.40 12.89 0.71
C HIS A 102 16.08 13.18 -0.62
N ARG A 103 15.50 12.63 -1.72
CA ARG A 103 16.06 12.69 -3.07
C ARG A 103 14.96 12.77 -4.10
N PRO A 104 15.18 13.47 -5.23
CA PRO A 104 14.23 13.43 -6.33
C PRO A 104 14.15 12.01 -6.95
N VAL A 105 12.96 11.60 -7.31
CA VAL A 105 12.70 10.39 -8.11
C VAL A 105 12.67 10.79 -9.57
N ARG A 106 13.52 10.17 -10.40
CA ARG A 106 13.70 10.51 -11.82
C ARG A 106 13.17 9.47 -12.79
N GLY A 107 12.78 8.31 -12.28
CA GLY A 107 12.24 7.20 -13.07
C GLY A 107 10.87 6.78 -12.58
N ILE A 108 10.57 5.50 -12.77
CA ILE A 108 9.32 4.90 -12.27
C ILE A 108 9.26 5.05 -10.75
N ILE A 109 8.15 5.57 -10.27
CA ILE A 109 7.88 5.64 -8.83
C ILE A 109 7.59 4.22 -8.35
N ARG A 110 8.30 3.78 -7.33
CA ARG A 110 8.13 2.44 -6.74
C ARG A 110 7.97 2.56 -5.23
N ALA A 111 6.75 2.41 -4.75
CA ALA A 111 6.40 2.50 -3.34
C ALA A 111 6.25 1.11 -2.73
N THR A 112 7.01 0.84 -1.70
CA THR A 112 6.99 -0.44 -0.98
C THR A 112 6.46 -0.24 0.43
N CYS A 113 5.33 -0.86 0.73
CA CYS A 113 4.79 -0.96 2.08
C CYS A 113 5.10 -2.36 2.62
N LYS A 114 6.00 -2.46 3.58
CA LYS A 114 6.30 -3.73 4.25
C LYS A 114 5.17 -4.10 5.20
N ALA A 115 4.81 -5.38 5.22
CA ALA A 115 3.88 -5.89 6.21
C ALA A 115 4.45 -5.67 7.62
N PRO A 116 3.62 -5.23 8.60
CA PRO A 116 4.05 -5.17 9.98
C PRO A 116 4.43 -6.56 10.50
N ASP A 117 5.13 -6.62 11.63
CA ASP A 117 5.39 -7.91 12.27
C ASP A 117 4.07 -8.66 12.57
N THR A 118 4.16 -9.98 12.64
CA THR A 118 2.99 -10.86 12.76
C THR A 118 2.16 -10.59 14.02
N VAL A 119 2.80 -10.22 15.12
CA VAL A 119 2.13 -9.90 16.39
C VAL A 119 1.32 -8.62 16.27
N LYS A 120 1.90 -7.59 15.71
CA LYS A 120 1.25 -6.29 15.50
C LYS A 120 0.06 -6.40 14.53
N LEU A 121 0.24 -7.14 13.43
CA LEU A 121 -0.82 -7.36 12.47
C LEU A 121 -1.96 -8.21 13.04
N ALA A 122 -1.65 -9.27 13.78
CA ALA A 122 -2.64 -10.11 14.45
C ALA A 122 -3.43 -9.33 15.51
N SER A 123 -2.77 -8.47 16.28
CA SER A 123 -3.42 -7.59 17.26
C SER A 123 -4.37 -6.60 16.59
N PHE A 124 -3.95 -6.01 15.47
CA PHE A 124 -4.79 -5.11 14.68
C PHE A 124 -6.05 -5.83 14.16
N LYS A 125 -5.88 -6.99 13.53
CA LYS A 125 -7.00 -7.81 13.02
C LYS A 125 -7.95 -8.23 14.14
N SER A 126 -7.43 -8.70 15.26
CA SER A 126 -8.22 -9.09 16.42
C SER A 126 -9.04 -7.91 16.98
N THR A 127 -8.42 -6.75 17.12
CA THR A 127 -9.10 -5.54 17.59
C THR A 127 -10.21 -5.12 16.62
N PHE A 128 -9.93 -5.12 15.32
CA PHE A 128 -10.92 -4.81 14.29
C PHE A 128 -12.11 -5.78 14.33
N ASN A 129 -11.84 -7.09 14.43
CA ASN A 129 -12.90 -8.11 14.48
C ASN A 129 -13.78 -7.96 15.73
N LYS A 130 -13.19 -7.64 16.87
CA LYS A 130 -13.92 -7.50 18.14
C LYS A 130 -14.70 -6.18 18.26
N LYS A 131 -14.13 -5.09 17.78
CA LYS A 131 -14.64 -3.72 18.03
C LYS A 131 -15.20 -3.03 16.80
N GLY A 132 -15.03 -3.61 15.59
CA GLY A 132 -15.40 -2.96 14.34
C GLY A 132 -14.54 -1.75 13.98
N LYS A 133 -13.49 -1.51 14.77
CA LYS A 133 -12.56 -0.38 14.59
C LYS A 133 -11.18 -0.74 15.12
N ALA A 134 -10.15 -0.48 14.33
CA ALA A 134 -8.76 -0.63 14.76
C ALA A 134 -7.86 0.37 14.04
N ARG A 135 -6.71 0.62 14.61
CA ARG A 135 -5.72 1.55 14.09
C ARG A 135 -4.35 0.88 14.04
N ILE A 136 -3.58 1.20 13.00
CA ILE A 136 -2.24 0.66 12.82
C ILE A 136 -1.33 1.72 12.17
N ARG A 137 -0.05 1.72 12.54
CA ARG A 137 1.00 2.48 11.90
C ARG A 137 1.67 1.64 10.82
N LEU A 138 1.82 2.19 9.63
CA LEU A 138 2.53 1.58 8.51
C LEU A 138 3.61 2.50 8.00
N GLU A 139 4.66 1.91 7.47
CA GLU A 139 5.79 2.60 6.85
C GLU A 139 5.84 2.23 5.37
N VAL A 140 6.12 3.24 4.55
CA VAL A 140 6.29 3.08 3.11
C VAL A 140 7.59 3.77 2.70
N THR A 141 8.35 3.10 1.86
CA THR A 141 9.58 3.65 1.28
C THR A 141 9.44 3.72 -0.23
N ILE A 142 9.90 4.82 -0.82
CA ILE A 142 10.10 4.93 -2.27
C ILE A 142 11.59 4.97 -2.52
N GLU A 143 12.08 4.02 -3.30
CA GLU A 143 13.49 3.85 -3.60
C GLU A 143 13.77 3.98 -5.10
N GLU A 144 14.95 4.50 -5.41
CA GLU A 144 15.52 4.52 -6.76
C GLU A 144 17.01 4.16 -6.67
N ASP A 145 17.45 3.23 -7.51
CA ASP A 145 18.83 2.75 -7.52
C ASP A 145 19.36 2.28 -6.15
N GLY A 146 18.50 1.60 -5.38
CA GLY A 146 18.83 1.07 -4.06
C GLY A 146 18.94 2.12 -2.95
N GLN A 147 18.51 3.35 -3.20
CA GLN A 147 18.57 4.44 -2.23
C GLN A 147 17.16 4.95 -1.92
N ALA A 148 16.90 5.17 -0.63
CA ALA A 148 15.64 5.76 -0.21
C ALA A 148 15.52 7.21 -0.70
N CYS A 149 14.51 7.47 -1.51
CA CYS A 149 14.15 8.80 -1.97
C CYS A 149 13.07 9.42 -1.09
N VAL A 150 12.15 8.61 -0.61
CA VAL A 150 11.03 9.03 0.23
C VAL A 150 10.82 8.03 1.36
N GLU A 151 10.61 8.55 2.55
CA GLU A 151 10.13 7.79 3.71
C GLU A 151 8.78 8.36 4.13
N PHE A 152 7.81 7.48 4.25
CA PHE A 152 6.44 7.81 4.65
C PHE A 152 6.03 6.96 5.84
N GLU A 153 5.35 7.58 6.79
CA GLU A 153 4.72 6.90 7.90
C GLU A 153 3.26 7.35 7.97
N GLY A 154 2.34 6.40 8.03
CA GLY A 154 0.91 6.67 8.11
C GLY A 154 0.25 5.94 9.27
N ILE A 155 -0.67 6.63 9.95
CA ILE A 155 -1.60 6.02 10.91
C ILE A 155 -2.91 5.78 10.18
N TYR A 156 -3.24 4.51 9.98
CA TYR A 156 -4.46 4.08 9.31
C TYR A 156 -5.49 3.60 10.31
N VAL A 157 -6.75 3.81 9.97
CA VAL A 157 -7.90 3.34 10.75
C VAL A 157 -8.78 2.51 9.85
N ALA A 158 -9.07 1.27 10.28
CA ALA A 158 -10.07 0.44 9.67
C ALA A 158 -11.38 0.55 10.47
N LEU A 159 -12.49 0.66 9.76
CA LEU A 159 -13.85 0.83 10.31
C LEU A 159 -14.81 -0.14 9.62
N ARG A 160 -15.83 -0.60 10.32
CA ARG A 160 -17.06 -1.19 9.77
C ARG A 160 -18.18 -0.20 9.80
#